data_e0cb6633fc6025557f84919000763792
#
_entry.id   e0cb6633fc6025557f84919000763792
#
_cell.length_a   1.000
_cell.length_b   1.000
_cell.length_c   1.000
_cell.angle_alpha   90.00
_cell.angle_beta   90.00
_cell.angle_gamma   90.00
#
_symmetry.space_group_name_H-M   'P 1'
#
loop_
_entity.id
_entity.type
_entity.pdbx_description
1 polymer ?
#
loop_
_entity_poly.entity_id
_entity_poly.type
_entity_poly.pdbx_seq_one_letter_code
_entity_poly.pdbx_strand_id
1 'polypeptide(L)'
;SDFKQILRYAQQRHIEVIPEINLPGHSRAAIRAMELRYQRLMAKGQSGEANRFRLIDPADTSQYRSAQGYNDNTTCVCRDQVIRFFEYVLDDVISMYKEAGVPLNMFHTGGDEVPSKAWTGSPECREFMASHPEIRNNRNLQGLFFGQMIDALKNRGLLNGTWEEAVMSFNDDGSWAPNPSFANSGVYPYIWNNLWGNQDLGYRLANAGYPVVLCNVTNFYFDLAYNKDPREPGLYWGGFIDTEDAFSFVPYDLFQSTKTDDMGHVFDPAKDFAGMERLTPAGKRNIAGLQAQLWSETIKGRDMLEYYYLPKLQGFAQRAWQGEPTWSGQDDAARLADWSRFSHTLALKELPRLTNLSGGYNYRIPPPGIVSENGQISMNTAYPGFQIRYTTDGTEPTSSSAVYSGPFSADVRVVKAACFNEKGRSGFSSTIHLSKK
;
A
#
# COMPACT_ATOMS: atom_id res chain seq x y z
N SER A 1 -20.46 13.58 -13.16
CA SER A 1 -20.25 12.29 -12.50
C SER A 1 -19.68 12.51 -11.09
N ASP A 2 -19.77 11.51 -10.24
CA ASP A 2 -19.27 11.52 -8.87
C ASP A 2 -17.75 11.79 -8.84
N PHE A 3 -17.02 11.22 -9.79
CA PHE A 3 -15.58 11.46 -9.92
C PHE A 3 -15.25 12.96 -10.09
N LYS A 4 -15.99 13.70 -10.90
CA LYS A 4 -15.79 15.15 -11.04
C LYS A 4 -16.10 15.93 -9.75
N GLN A 5 -17.02 15.44 -8.92
CA GLN A 5 -17.26 16.01 -7.59
C GLN A 5 -16.08 15.75 -6.65
N ILE A 6 -15.52 14.54 -6.66
CA ILE A 6 -14.31 14.18 -5.90
C ILE A 6 -13.15 15.09 -6.27
N LEU A 7 -12.89 15.30 -7.59
CA LEU A 7 -11.83 16.19 -8.07
C LEU A 7 -11.95 17.60 -7.50
N ARG A 8 -13.15 18.20 -7.58
CA ARG A 8 -13.38 19.57 -7.03
C ARG A 8 -13.26 19.60 -5.52
N TYR A 9 -13.76 18.57 -4.82
CA TYR A 9 -13.67 18.48 -3.37
C TYR A 9 -12.22 18.38 -2.89
N ALA A 10 -11.40 17.58 -3.57
CA ALA A 10 -9.97 17.44 -3.30
C ALA A 10 -9.23 18.76 -3.57
N GLN A 11 -9.48 19.39 -4.72
CA GLN A 11 -8.84 20.67 -5.08
C GLN A 11 -9.11 21.78 -4.05
N GLN A 12 -10.34 21.87 -3.53
CA GLN A 12 -10.68 22.83 -2.45
C GLN A 12 -9.89 22.62 -1.16
N ARG A 13 -9.22 21.46 -1.03
CA ARG A 13 -8.39 21.07 0.12
C ARG A 13 -6.91 20.98 -0.22
N HIS A 14 -6.53 21.50 -1.40
CA HIS A 14 -5.15 21.43 -1.92
C HIS A 14 -4.63 19.97 -2.02
N ILE A 15 -5.52 19.04 -2.35
CA ILE A 15 -5.20 17.63 -2.58
C ILE A 15 -5.26 17.38 -4.09
N GLU A 16 -4.15 16.94 -4.67
CA GLU A 16 -4.09 16.45 -6.03
C GLU A 16 -4.63 15.00 -6.09
N VAL A 17 -5.49 14.73 -7.04
CA VAL A 17 -5.93 13.37 -7.33
C VAL A 17 -5.09 12.85 -8.49
N ILE A 18 -4.42 11.73 -8.31
CA ILE A 18 -3.66 11.03 -9.34
C ILE A 18 -4.45 9.79 -9.73
N PRO A 19 -5.01 9.72 -10.95
CA PRO A 19 -5.73 8.53 -11.40
C PRO A 19 -4.75 7.41 -11.73
N GLU A 20 -5.14 6.16 -11.43
CA GLU A 20 -4.38 4.98 -11.79
C GLU A 20 -5.19 4.02 -12.65
N ILE A 21 -4.57 3.52 -13.72
CA ILE A 21 -5.04 2.38 -14.50
C ILE A 21 -3.89 1.41 -14.67
N ASN A 22 -3.99 0.29 -13.99
CA ASN A 22 -2.93 -0.70 -13.96
C ASN A 22 -2.91 -1.55 -15.24
N LEU A 23 -1.78 -1.53 -15.94
CA LEU A 23 -1.45 -2.31 -17.12
C LEU A 23 0.02 -2.74 -17.08
N PRO A 24 0.38 -3.89 -17.63
CA PRO A 24 -0.47 -4.89 -18.29
C PRO A 24 -1.07 -5.93 -17.33
N GLY A 25 -0.57 -6.01 -16.08
CA GLY A 25 -1.13 -6.82 -15.00
C GLY A 25 -2.42 -6.22 -14.40
N HIS A 26 -3.02 -6.90 -13.45
CA HIS A 26 -4.25 -6.47 -12.73
C HIS A 26 -5.43 -6.04 -13.62
N SER A 27 -5.40 -6.43 -14.92
CA SER A 27 -6.31 -5.92 -15.96
C SER A 27 -7.54 -6.78 -16.19
N ARG A 28 -7.84 -7.76 -15.33
CA ARG A 28 -8.90 -8.73 -15.54
C ARG A 28 -10.26 -8.08 -15.81
N ALA A 29 -10.61 -7.03 -15.09
CA ALA A 29 -11.88 -6.32 -15.29
C ALA A 29 -11.96 -5.69 -16.69
N ALA A 30 -10.91 -5.02 -17.15
CA ALA A 30 -10.83 -4.46 -18.49
C ALA A 30 -10.89 -5.55 -19.58
N ILE A 31 -10.14 -6.64 -19.41
CA ILE A 31 -10.15 -7.79 -20.32
C ILE A 31 -11.57 -8.35 -20.46
N ARG A 32 -12.23 -8.64 -19.35
CA ARG A 32 -13.59 -9.20 -19.36
C ARG A 32 -14.61 -8.25 -20.00
N ALA A 33 -14.50 -6.96 -19.71
CA ALA A 33 -15.37 -5.95 -20.34
C ALA A 33 -15.16 -5.88 -21.85
N MET A 34 -13.92 -5.92 -22.32
CA MET A 34 -13.60 -5.85 -23.74
C MET A 34 -13.93 -7.16 -24.48
N GLU A 35 -13.79 -8.33 -23.87
CA GLU A 35 -14.26 -9.58 -24.46
C GLU A 35 -15.81 -9.63 -24.58
N LEU A 36 -16.53 -9.11 -23.58
CA LEU A 36 -17.99 -8.98 -23.68
C LEU A 36 -18.37 -7.98 -24.80
N ARG A 37 -17.66 -6.86 -24.92
CA ARG A 37 -17.83 -5.91 -26.01
C ARG A 37 -17.57 -6.56 -27.37
N TYR A 38 -16.49 -7.33 -27.49
CA TYR A 38 -16.15 -8.09 -28.69
C TYR A 38 -17.30 -9.01 -29.10
N GLN A 39 -17.80 -9.84 -28.19
CA GLN A 39 -18.90 -10.78 -28.47
C GLN A 39 -20.17 -10.05 -28.97
N ARG A 40 -20.55 -8.95 -28.31
CA ARG A 40 -21.73 -8.15 -28.67
C ARG A 40 -21.63 -7.52 -30.05
N LEU A 41 -20.45 -7.03 -30.42
CA LEU A 41 -20.23 -6.39 -31.71
C LEU A 41 -20.09 -7.42 -32.84
N MET A 42 -19.47 -8.57 -32.59
CA MET A 42 -19.42 -9.69 -33.52
C MET A 42 -20.84 -10.21 -33.85
N ALA A 43 -21.70 -10.33 -32.86
CA ALA A 43 -23.12 -10.72 -33.08
C ALA A 43 -23.89 -9.71 -33.96
N LYS A 44 -23.40 -8.47 -34.07
CA LYS A 44 -23.96 -7.43 -34.95
C LYS A 44 -23.25 -7.33 -36.31
N GLY A 45 -22.31 -8.23 -36.61
CA GLY A 45 -21.52 -8.20 -37.84
C GLY A 45 -20.45 -7.10 -37.89
N GLN A 46 -20.15 -6.45 -36.76
CA GLN A 46 -19.21 -5.31 -36.66
C GLN A 46 -17.81 -5.78 -36.30
N SER A 47 -17.20 -6.66 -37.09
CA SER A 47 -15.93 -7.33 -36.74
C SER A 47 -14.75 -6.36 -36.54
N GLY A 48 -14.62 -5.32 -37.37
CA GLY A 48 -13.57 -4.32 -37.24
C GLY A 48 -13.63 -3.57 -35.90
N GLU A 49 -14.83 -3.08 -35.55
CA GLU A 49 -15.05 -2.37 -34.29
C GLU A 49 -14.97 -3.32 -33.09
N ALA A 50 -15.37 -4.58 -33.24
CA ALA A 50 -15.21 -5.61 -32.21
C ALA A 50 -13.74 -5.79 -31.79
N ASN A 51 -12.84 -5.86 -32.77
CA ASN A 51 -11.40 -6.08 -32.52
C ASN A 51 -10.65 -4.83 -32.05
N ARG A 52 -11.21 -3.63 -32.19
CA ARG A 52 -10.54 -2.34 -31.93
C ARG A 52 -9.88 -2.25 -30.56
N PHE A 53 -10.50 -2.83 -29.53
CA PHE A 53 -10.02 -2.82 -28.15
C PHE A 53 -9.98 -4.24 -27.56
N ARG A 54 -9.69 -5.25 -28.35
CA ARG A 54 -9.51 -6.60 -27.84
C ARG A 54 -8.13 -6.72 -27.19
N LEU A 55 -8.08 -6.94 -25.88
CA LEU A 55 -6.88 -6.79 -25.07
C LEU A 55 -6.05 -8.07 -24.93
N ILE A 56 -6.54 -9.19 -25.44
CA ILE A 56 -5.86 -10.48 -25.35
C ILE A 56 -5.56 -11.04 -26.74
N ASP A 57 -4.50 -11.83 -26.84
CA ASP A 57 -4.31 -12.75 -27.96
C ASP A 57 -5.20 -14.00 -27.72
N PRO A 58 -6.23 -14.25 -28.56
CA PRO A 58 -7.13 -15.38 -28.35
C PRO A 58 -6.48 -16.75 -28.51
N ALA A 59 -5.30 -16.80 -29.12
CA ALA A 59 -4.51 -18.01 -29.32
C ALA A 59 -3.43 -18.21 -28.26
N ASP A 60 -3.35 -17.33 -27.25
CA ASP A 60 -2.37 -17.46 -26.18
C ASP A 60 -2.69 -18.66 -25.28
N THR A 61 -1.73 -19.56 -25.18
CA THR A 61 -1.78 -20.77 -24.36
C THR A 61 -0.90 -20.68 -23.11
N SER A 62 -0.47 -19.47 -22.74
CA SER A 62 0.37 -19.24 -21.56
C SER A 62 -0.25 -19.81 -20.29
N GLN A 63 0.59 -20.46 -19.50
CA GLN A 63 0.17 -21.01 -18.20
C GLN A 63 0.85 -20.21 -17.08
N TYR A 64 0.09 -19.35 -16.45
CA TYR A 64 0.56 -18.55 -15.32
C TYR A 64 -0.50 -18.44 -14.23
N ARG A 65 -0.06 -17.99 -13.07
CA ARG A 65 -0.93 -17.61 -11.96
C ARG A 65 -0.45 -16.27 -11.41
N SER A 66 -1.35 -15.30 -11.32
CA SER A 66 -1.05 -14.00 -10.69
C SER A 66 -0.99 -14.10 -9.17
N ALA A 67 -0.50 -13.05 -8.51
CA ALA A 67 -0.49 -12.95 -7.05
C ALA A 67 -1.88 -13.17 -6.43
N GLN A 68 -2.96 -12.70 -7.11
CA GLN A 68 -4.35 -12.89 -6.68
C GLN A 68 -4.96 -14.23 -7.17
N GLY A 69 -4.16 -15.11 -7.76
CA GLY A 69 -4.58 -16.45 -8.18
C GLY A 69 -5.29 -16.54 -9.52
N TYR A 70 -5.33 -15.46 -10.33
CA TYR A 70 -5.91 -15.45 -11.67
C TYR A 70 -4.92 -15.94 -12.73
N ASN A 71 -5.44 -16.47 -13.83
CA ASN A 71 -4.70 -16.88 -15.02
C ASN A 71 -5.12 -16.12 -16.29
N ASP A 72 -5.90 -15.05 -16.14
CA ASP A 72 -6.53 -14.29 -17.21
C ASP A 72 -6.56 -12.79 -16.92
N ASN A 73 -5.57 -12.28 -16.16
CA ASN A 73 -5.53 -10.89 -15.70
C ASN A 73 -4.47 -10.01 -16.40
N THR A 74 -3.78 -10.52 -17.42
CA THR A 74 -2.70 -9.80 -18.09
C THR A 74 -3.05 -9.53 -19.55
N THR A 75 -2.96 -8.27 -19.98
CA THR A 75 -3.21 -7.87 -21.38
C THR A 75 -2.05 -8.28 -22.27
N CYS A 76 -2.30 -8.53 -23.56
CA CYS A 76 -1.27 -8.89 -24.52
C CYS A 76 -0.54 -7.63 -25.03
N VAL A 77 0.64 -7.34 -24.45
CA VAL A 77 1.42 -6.13 -24.75
C VAL A 77 1.95 -6.03 -26.17
N CYS A 78 1.92 -7.14 -26.94
CA CYS A 78 2.34 -7.18 -28.33
C CYS A 78 1.23 -6.72 -29.30
N ARG A 79 0.06 -6.33 -28.78
CA ARG A 79 -1.08 -5.88 -29.58
C ARG A 79 -1.23 -4.37 -29.51
N ASP A 80 -1.26 -3.71 -30.65
CA ASP A 80 -1.56 -2.26 -30.76
C ASP A 80 -2.90 -1.88 -30.11
N GLN A 81 -3.84 -2.82 -30.01
CA GLN A 81 -5.14 -2.60 -29.40
C GLN A 81 -5.02 -2.24 -27.91
N VAL A 82 -4.00 -2.72 -27.23
CA VAL A 82 -3.81 -2.45 -25.79
C VAL A 82 -3.39 -1.00 -25.56
N ILE A 83 -2.40 -0.50 -26.33
CA ILE A 83 -2.01 0.91 -26.20
C ILE A 83 -3.13 1.84 -26.68
N ARG A 84 -3.87 1.50 -27.73
CA ARG A 84 -5.04 2.28 -28.17
C ARG A 84 -6.16 2.33 -27.13
N PHE A 85 -6.36 1.23 -26.39
CA PHE A 85 -7.30 1.20 -25.28
C PHE A 85 -6.82 2.11 -24.15
N PHE A 86 -5.55 2.04 -23.78
CA PHE A 86 -4.96 2.93 -22.78
C PHE A 86 -5.15 4.40 -23.14
N GLU A 87 -4.77 4.78 -24.37
CA GLU A 87 -4.91 6.16 -24.83
C GLU A 87 -6.37 6.64 -24.84
N TYR A 88 -7.32 5.77 -25.26
CA TYR A 88 -8.73 6.10 -25.25
C TYR A 88 -9.24 6.40 -23.83
N VAL A 89 -8.87 5.55 -22.86
CA VAL A 89 -9.27 5.74 -21.47
C VAL A 89 -8.56 6.96 -20.85
N LEU A 90 -7.29 7.15 -21.17
CA LEU A 90 -6.52 8.32 -20.74
C LEU A 90 -7.17 9.63 -21.20
N ASP A 91 -7.56 9.71 -22.47
CA ASP A 91 -8.21 10.89 -23.05
C ASP A 91 -9.58 11.17 -22.40
N ASP A 92 -10.35 10.13 -22.06
CA ASP A 92 -11.62 10.26 -21.34
C ASP A 92 -11.39 10.80 -19.90
N VAL A 93 -10.38 10.29 -19.20
CA VAL A 93 -9.99 10.80 -17.87
C VAL A 93 -9.53 12.26 -17.95
N ILE A 94 -8.69 12.63 -18.92
CA ILE A 94 -8.25 14.01 -19.15
C ILE A 94 -9.47 14.93 -19.37
N SER A 95 -10.44 14.45 -20.15
CA SER A 95 -11.69 15.20 -20.38
C SER A 95 -12.47 15.43 -19.09
N MET A 96 -12.55 14.43 -18.20
CA MET A 96 -13.22 14.58 -16.90
C MET A 96 -12.53 15.62 -15.99
N TYR A 97 -11.19 15.68 -15.99
CA TYR A 97 -10.43 16.71 -15.26
C TYR A 97 -10.69 18.11 -15.84
N LYS A 98 -10.64 18.25 -17.17
CA LYS A 98 -10.95 19.51 -17.86
C LYS A 98 -12.36 19.99 -17.54
N GLU A 99 -13.36 19.11 -17.60
CA GLU A 99 -14.75 19.43 -17.27
C GLU A 99 -14.95 19.76 -15.77
N ALA A 100 -14.11 19.21 -14.90
CA ALA A 100 -14.10 19.55 -13.48
C ALA A 100 -13.43 20.92 -13.21
N GLY A 101 -12.63 21.43 -14.14
CA GLY A 101 -11.81 22.63 -13.95
C GLY A 101 -10.62 22.38 -13.03
N VAL A 102 -10.11 21.14 -12.98
CA VAL A 102 -9.01 20.70 -12.13
C VAL A 102 -7.84 20.28 -13.02
N PRO A 103 -6.58 20.72 -12.74
CA PRO A 103 -5.43 20.25 -13.51
C PRO A 103 -5.17 18.77 -13.27
N LEU A 104 -4.71 18.06 -14.30
CA LEU A 104 -4.12 16.73 -14.21
C LEU A 104 -2.63 16.90 -14.54
N ASN A 105 -1.73 16.56 -13.60
CA ASN A 105 -0.29 16.70 -13.77
C ASN A 105 0.39 15.33 -13.91
N MET A 106 -0.14 14.30 -13.25
CA MET A 106 0.42 12.94 -13.23
C MET A 106 -0.68 11.91 -13.43
N PHE A 107 -0.34 10.83 -14.12
CA PHE A 107 -1.18 9.65 -14.28
C PHE A 107 -0.37 8.41 -13.88
N HIS A 108 -0.93 7.52 -13.07
CA HIS A 108 -0.25 6.30 -12.65
C HIS A 108 -0.66 5.11 -13.55
N THR A 109 0.33 4.41 -14.08
CA THR A 109 0.12 3.35 -15.09
C THR A 109 0.16 1.93 -14.52
N GLY A 110 0.36 1.79 -13.21
CA GLY A 110 0.53 0.48 -12.57
C GLY A 110 1.83 -0.20 -12.95
N GLY A 111 1.76 -1.44 -13.40
CA GLY A 111 2.91 -2.17 -13.95
C GLY A 111 3.54 -3.19 -13.01
N ASP A 112 2.94 -3.41 -11.84
CA ASP A 112 3.34 -4.41 -10.85
C ASP A 112 2.77 -5.81 -11.13
N GLU A 113 3.40 -6.80 -10.51
CA GLU A 113 2.96 -8.19 -10.41
C GLU A 113 2.59 -8.85 -11.76
N VAL A 114 3.28 -8.48 -12.83
CA VAL A 114 3.13 -9.15 -14.12
C VAL A 114 3.69 -10.56 -14.02
N PRO A 115 2.86 -11.62 -14.24
CA PRO A 115 3.32 -12.97 -14.08
C PRO A 115 4.48 -13.31 -15.01
N SER A 116 5.55 -13.92 -14.50
CA SER A 116 6.77 -14.22 -15.26
C SER A 116 6.56 -15.13 -16.48
N LYS A 117 5.45 -15.89 -16.51
CA LYS A 117 5.08 -16.76 -17.63
C LYS A 117 3.99 -16.16 -18.54
N ALA A 118 3.63 -14.88 -18.36
CA ALA A 118 2.75 -14.19 -19.29
C ALA A 118 3.36 -14.20 -20.70
N TRP A 119 2.51 -14.30 -21.70
CA TRP A 119 2.82 -14.25 -23.14
C TRP A 119 3.71 -15.37 -23.67
N THR A 120 4.16 -16.31 -22.84
CA THR A 120 5.04 -17.41 -23.29
C THR A 120 4.39 -18.35 -24.31
N GLY A 121 3.07 -18.46 -24.29
CA GLY A 121 2.25 -19.23 -25.22
C GLY A 121 1.60 -18.41 -26.33
N SER A 122 1.79 -17.08 -26.37
CA SER A 122 1.17 -16.20 -27.35
C SER A 122 1.87 -16.27 -28.70
N PRO A 123 1.18 -16.67 -29.80
CA PRO A 123 1.69 -16.57 -31.16
C PRO A 123 2.04 -15.14 -31.55
N GLU A 124 1.22 -14.16 -31.21
CA GLU A 124 1.45 -12.74 -31.53
C GLU A 124 2.72 -12.21 -30.86
N CYS A 125 2.96 -12.56 -29.58
CA CYS A 125 4.19 -12.14 -28.92
C CYS A 125 5.44 -12.88 -29.43
N ARG A 126 5.33 -14.13 -29.86
CA ARG A 126 6.46 -14.82 -30.52
C ARG A 126 6.83 -14.15 -31.86
N GLU A 127 5.85 -13.81 -32.69
CA GLU A 127 6.08 -13.10 -33.95
C GLU A 127 6.66 -11.71 -33.72
N PHE A 128 6.13 -10.99 -32.71
CA PHE A 128 6.66 -9.70 -32.31
C PHE A 128 8.13 -9.78 -31.88
N MET A 129 8.49 -10.71 -31.01
CA MET A 129 9.88 -10.91 -30.56
C MET A 129 10.80 -11.35 -31.69
N ALA A 130 10.32 -12.13 -32.67
CA ALA A 130 11.10 -12.51 -33.85
C ALA A 130 11.48 -11.29 -34.71
N SER A 131 10.68 -10.24 -34.71
CA SER A 131 10.96 -8.98 -35.40
C SER A 131 11.74 -7.96 -34.52
N HIS A 132 11.94 -8.26 -33.22
CA HIS A 132 12.63 -7.41 -32.26
C HIS A 132 13.72 -8.23 -31.50
N PRO A 133 14.85 -8.56 -32.16
CA PRO A 133 15.86 -9.47 -31.63
C PRO A 133 16.58 -8.93 -30.38
N GLU A 134 16.43 -7.65 -30.06
CA GLU A 134 16.90 -7.03 -28.81
C GLU A 134 16.10 -7.50 -27.58
N ILE A 135 14.86 -7.99 -27.76
CA ILE A 135 14.01 -8.51 -26.69
C ILE A 135 14.26 -10.01 -26.54
N ARG A 136 15.14 -10.38 -25.61
CA ARG A 136 15.59 -11.76 -25.42
C ARG A 136 14.66 -12.60 -24.54
N ASN A 137 13.86 -11.95 -23.69
CA ASN A 137 12.93 -12.67 -22.83
C ASN A 137 11.59 -11.93 -22.70
N ASN A 138 10.52 -12.68 -22.40
CA ASN A 138 9.16 -12.15 -22.32
C ASN A 138 8.99 -11.07 -21.26
N ARG A 139 9.77 -11.08 -20.18
CA ARG A 139 9.65 -10.07 -19.12
C ARG A 139 10.03 -8.68 -19.63
N ASN A 140 10.95 -8.59 -20.61
CA ASN A 140 11.34 -7.31 -21.20
C ASN A 140 10.32 -6.76 -22.21
N LEU A 141 9.30 -7.54 -22.63
CA LEU A 141 8.15 -7.02 -23.38
C LEU A 141 7.37 -5.98 -22.59
N GLN A 142 7.29 -6.12 -21.27
CA GLN A 142 6.67 -5.13 -20.40
C GLN A 142 7.35 -3.76 -20.51
N GLY A 143 8.69 -3.73 -20.51
CA GLY A 143 9.47 -2.49 -20.63
C GLY A 143 9.21 -1.76 -21.95
N LEU A 144 9.04 -2.49 -23.06
CA LEU A 144 8.69 -1.88 -24.33
C LEU A 144 7.30 -1.26 -24.30
N PHE A 145 6.31 -1.99 -23.82
CA PHE A 145 4.95 -1.49 -23.68
C PHE A 145 4.89 -0.28 -22.72
N PHE A 146 5.67 -0.34 -21.66
CA PHE A 146 5.80 0.77 -20.72
C PHE A 146 6.36 2.04 -21.39
N GLY A 147 7.35 1.89 -22.29
CA GLY A 147 7.85 2.99 -23.11
C GLY A 147 6.75 3.64 -23.96
N GLN A 148 5.86 2.85 -24.57
CA GLN A 148 4.72 3.38 -25.30
C GLN A 148 3.75 4.18 -24.41
N MET A 149 3.50 3.72 -23.18
CA MET A 149 2.67 4.46 -22.21
C MET A 149 3.33 5.77 -21.76
N ILE A 150 4.66 5.78 -21.52
CA ILE A 150 5.41 7.00 -21.23
C ILE A 150 5.24 8.02 -22.37
N ASP A 151 5.41 7.59 -23.62
CA ASP A 151 5.27 8.48 -24.79
C ASP A 151 3.83 9.02 -24.90
N ALA A 152 2.82 8.17 -24.68
CA ALA A 152 1.42 8.59 -24.69
C ALA A 152 1.12 9.67 -23.64
N LEU A 153 1.68 9.54 -22.43
CA LEU A 153 1.54 10.54 -21.35
C LEU A 153 2.33 11.81 -21.66
N LYS A 154 3.58 11.68 -22.08
CA LYS A 154 4.45 12.80 -22.44
C LYS A 154 3.86 13.66 -23.55
N ASN A 155 3.25 13.05 -24.59
CA ASN A 155 2.57 13.75 -25.68
C ASN A 155 1.35 14.54 -25.19
N ARG A 156 0.83 14.26 -23.99
CA ARG A 156 -0.26 14.97 -23.32
C ARG A 156 0.23 15.91 -22.20
N GLY A 157 1.55 16.04 -22.03
CA GLY A 157 2.17 16.90 -21.01
C GLY A 157 2.04 16.36 -19.57
N LEU A 158 1.87 15.05 -19.41
CA LEU A 158 1.68 14.41 -18.12
C LEU A 158 2.96 13.69 -17.65
N LEU A 159 3.17 13.71 -16.33
CA LEU A 159 4.13 12.86 -15.64
C LEU A 159 3.56 11.44 -15.49
N ASN A 160 4.45 10.47 -15.39
CA ASN A 160 4.07 9.07 -15.21
C ASN A 160 4.42 8.59 -13.80
N GLY A 161 3.42 8.24 -12.97
CA GLY A 161 3.59 7.38 -11.81
C GLY A 161 3.52 5.90 -12.25
N THR A 162 4.31 5.03 -11.63
CA THR A 162 4.28 3.59 -11.90
C THR A 162 4.81 2.80 -10.70
N TRP A 163 4.43 1.52 -10.58
CA TRP A 163 5.09 0.64 -9.62
C TRP A 163 6.51 0.31 -10.10
N GLU A 164 7.40 0.05 -9.17
CA GLU A 164 8.84 -0.12 -9.43
C GLU A 164 9.17 -1.15 -10.49
N GLU A 165 8.41 -2.25 -10.59
CA GLU A 165 8.68 -3.33 -11.54
C GLU A 165 8.69 -2.86 -13.00
N ALA A 166 7.88 -1.87 -13.34
CA ALA A 166 7.77 -1.35 -14.72
C ALA A 166 9.04 -0.64 -15.18
N VAL A 167 9.87 -0.13 -14.27
CA VAL A 167 11.14 0.55 -14.57
C VAL A 167 12.38 -0.35 -14.37
N MET A 168 12.16 -1.66 -14.20
CA MET A 168 13.25 -2.61 -14.07
C MET A 168 13.50 -3.36 -15.37
N SER A 169 14.77 -3.68 -15.65
CA SER A 169 15.19 -4.61 -16.70
C SER A 169 15.53 -5.96 -16.09
N PHE A 170 15.11 -7.03 -16.76
CA PHE A 170 15.37 -8.39 -16.34
C PHE A 170 16.53 -8.97 -17.15
N ASN A 171 17.56 -9.46 -16.47
CA ASN A 171 18.73 -10.09 -17.07
C ASN A 171 18.49 -11.58 -17.31
N ASP A 172 19.34 -12.19 -18.16
CA ASP A 172 19.22 -13.61 -18.52
C ASP A 172 19.51 -14.55 -17.33
N ASP A 173 20.25 -14.09 -16.33
CA ASP A 173 20.53 -14.82 -15.07
C ASP A 173 19.37 -14.74 -14.05
N GLY A 174 18.29 -14.04 -14.41
CA GLY A 174 17.12 -13.82 -13.54
C GLY A 174 17.27 -12.66 -12.57
N SER A 175 18.41 -11.99 -12.52
CA SER A 175 18.57 -10.74 -11.79
C SER A 175 17.83 -9.59 -12.47
N TRP A 176 17.55 -8.54 -11.73
CA TRP A 176 16.91 -7.33 -12.25
C TRP A 176 17.62 -6.07 -11.75
N ALA A 177 17.61 -5.03 -12.56
CA ALA A 177 18.26 -3.76 -12.27
C ALA A 177 17.43 -2.59 -12.79
N PRO A 178 17.60 -1.37 -12.24
CA PRO A 178 16.97 -0.18 -12.80
C PRO A 178 17.25 -0.03 -14.29
N ASN A 179 16.22 0.16 -15.10
CA ASN A 179 16.36 0.36 -16.54
C ASN A 179 16.82 1.81 -16.83
N PRO A 180 18.03 2.04 -17.34
CA PRO A 180 18.54 3.40 -17.54
C PRO A 180 17.77 4.18 -18.61
N SER A 181 17.00 3.51 -19.49
CA SER A 181 16.27 4.15 -20.58
C SER A 181 15.11 5.03 -20.10
N PHE A 182 14.58 4.79 -18.90
CA PHE A 182 13.46 5.55 -18.34
C PHE A 182 13.90 6.58 -17.31
N ALA A 183 15.14 6.56 -16.86
CA ALA A 183 15.66 7.60 -15.99
C ALA A 183 15.57 8.98 -16.66
N ASN A 184 15.20 10.01 -15.92
CA ASN A 184 15.00 11.39 -16.41
C ASN A 184 13.91 11.56 -17.49
N SER A 185 12.99 10.61 -17.66
CA SER A 185 11.88 10.68 -18.63
C SER A 185 10.57 11.21 -18.05
N GLY A 186 10.57 11.73 -16.82
CA GLY A 186 9.35 12.16 -16.12
C GLY A 186 8.59 11.00 -15.46
N VAL A 187 9.29 9.91 -15.20
CA VAL A 187 8.75 8.71 -14.55
C VAL A 187 9.09 8.71 -13.06
N TYR A 188 8.09 8.47 -12.25
CA TYR A 188 8.15 8.38 -10.79
C TYR A 188 7.80 6.96 -10.36
N PRO A 189 8.77 6.10 -10.07
CA PRO A 189 8.48 4.78 -9.51
C PRO A 189 8.04 4.88 -8.05
N TYR A 190 6.94 4.18 -7.74
CA TYR A 190 6.39 4.00 -6.42
C TYR A 190 6.86 2.66 -5.89
N ILE A 191 7.64 2.68 -4.82
CA ILE A 191 8.39 1.51 -4.32
C ILE A 191 7.62 0.86 -3.18
N TRP A 192 6.90 -0.21 -3.48
CA TRP A 192 6.16 -0.95 -2.45
C TRP A 192 6.95 -2.11 -1.86
N ASN A 193 7.70 -2.83 -2.70
CA ASN A 193 8.36 -4.07 -2.29
C ASN A 193 9.68 -3.78 -1.55
N ASN A 194 9.61 -3.79 -0.23
CA ASN A 194 10.78 -3.78 0.65
C ASN A 194 10.96 -5.11 1.42
N LEU A 195 10.43 -6.22 0.87
CA LEU A 195 10.52 -7.58 1.40
C LEU A 195 11.43 -8.46 0.54
N TRP A 196 11.71 -9.66 1.01
CA TRP A 196 12.34 -10.75 0.24
C TRP A 196 13.64 -10.34 -0.48
N GLY A 197 14.52 -9.61 0.20
CA GLY A 197 15.79 -9.14 -0.34
C GLY A 197 15.72 -7.85 -1.15
N ASN A 198 14.59 -7.15 -1.14
CA ASN A 198 14.40 -5.86 -1.83
C ASN A 198 14.36 -4.66 -0.86
N GLN A 199 14.90 -4.80 0.36
CA GLN A 199 14.87 -3.73 1.35
C GLN A 199 15.57 -2.45 0.89
N ASP A 200 16.50 -2.55 -0.06
CA ASP A 200 17.23 -1.44 -0.67
C ASP A 200 16.68 -0.96 -2.02
N LEU A 201 15.61 -1.55 -2.54
CA LEU A 201 15.10 -1.31 -3.90
C LEU A 201 14.82 0.18 -4.16
N GLY A 202 14.21 0.87 -3.19
CA GLY A 202 14.00 2.32 -3.28
C GLY A 202 15.30 3.10 -3.44
N TYR A 203 16.37 2.67 -2.77
CA TYR A 203 17.68 3.32 -2.89
C TYR A 203 18.39 3.01 -4.19
N ARG A 204 18.30 1.77 -4.68
CA ARG A 204 18.83 1.41 -6.01
C ARG A 204 18.22 2.28 -7.11
N LEU A 205 16.91 2.49 -7.09
CA LEU A 205 16.23 3.36 -8.07
C LEU A 205 16.55 4.85 -7.86
N ALA A 206 16.57 5.34 -6.63
CA ALA A 206 16.93 6.72 -6.33
C ALA A 206 18.37 7.04 -6.75
N ASN A 207 19.32 6.13 -6.47
CA ASN A 207 20.72 6.29 -6.86
C ASN A 207 20.91 6.19 -8.39
N ALA A 208 20.06 5.43 -9.08
CA ALA A 208 20.01 5.37 -10.54
C ALA A 208 19.39 6.61 -11.22
N GLY A 209 18.94 7.61 -10.43
CA GLY A 209 18.44 8.90 -10.93
C GLY A 209 16.93 8.99 -11.08
N TYR A 210 16.15 8.04 -10.55
CA TYR A 210 14.70 8.11 -10.56
C TYR A 210 14.17 8.94 -9.38
N PRO A 211 13.21 9.84 -9.59
CA PRO A 211 12.46 10.46 -8.50
C PRO A 211 11.48 9.43 -7.90
N VAL A 212 11.83 8.83 -6.76
CA VAL A 212 11.08 7.71 -6.16
C VAL A 212 10.08 8.18 -5.11
N VAL A 213 8.93 7.51 -5.04
CA VAL A 213 7.96 7.62 -3.94
C VAL A 213 8.05 6.33 -3.12
N LEU A 214 8.35 6.45 -1.83
CA LEU A 214 8.50 5.30 -0.94
C LEU A 214 7.14 4.87 -0.38
N CYS A 215 6.76 3.63 -0.64
CA CYS A 215 5.46 3.03 -0.31
C CYS A 215 5.60 1.74 0.51
N ASN A 216 6.69 1.61 1.25
CA ASN A 216 7.15 0.40 1.90
C ASN A 216 6.02 -0.40 2.56
N VAL A 217 5.86 -1.66 2.15
CA VAL A 217 4.84 -2.58 2.70
C VAL A 217 4.90 -2.63 4.21
N THR A 218 6.09 -2.77 4.80
CA THR A 218 6.26 -2.93 6.24
C THR A 218 5.87 -1.71 7.09
N ASN A 219 5.53 -0.58 6.45
CA ASN A 219 5.22 0.66 7.17
C ASN A 219 3.91 1.33 6.68
N PHE A 220 3.52 1.12 5.42
CA PHE A 220 2.51 1.98 4.78
C PHE A 220 1.35 1.23 4.12
N TYR A 221 1.27 -0.10 4.21
CA TYR A 221 0.13 -0.87 3.71
C TYR A 221 -0.95 -0.95 4.79
N PHE A 222 -1.89 -0.02 4.77
CA PHE A 222 -2.87 0.17 5.84
C PHE A 222 -4.02 -0.84 5.82
N ASP A 223 -4.16 -1.61 4.75
CA ASP A 223 -5.04 -2.78 4.66
C ASP A 223 -4.48 -4.02 5.37
N LEU A 224 -3.20 -4.02 5.75
CA LEU A 224 -2.66 -5.05 6.63
C LEU A 224 -3.20 -4.90 8.05
N ALA A 225 -3.43 -6.04 8.72
CA ALA A 225 -3.95 -6.07 10.08
C ALA A 225 -3.00 -5.36 11.07
N TYR A 226 -3.57 -4.76 12.11
CA TYR A 226 -2.78 -4.05 13.13
C TYR A 226 -1.86 -4.97 13.95
N ASN A 227 -2.31 -6.18 14.21
CA ASN A 227 -1.53 -7.18 14.94
C ASN A 227 -2.07 -8.60 14.64
N LYS A 228 -1.47 -9.62 15.25
CA LYS A 228 -1.79 -11.03 15.06
C LYS A 228 -3.07 -11.53 15.76
N ASP A 229 -3.88 -10.68 16.39
CA ASP A 229 -5.16 -11.09 16.97
C ASP A 229 -6.10 -11.54 15.82
N PRO A 230 -6.65 -12.77 15.86
CA PRO A 230 -7.53 -13.26 14.79
C PRO A 230 -8.79 -12.42 14.56
N ARG A 231 -9.15 -11.55 15.48
CA ARG A 231 -10.29 -10.62 15.36
C ARG A 231 -9.92 -9.34 14.59
N GLU A 232 -8.62 -9.01 14.48
CA GLU A 232 -8.18 -7.85 13.71
C GLU A 232 -8.46 -8.07 12.23
N PRO A 233 -9.24 -7.20 11.60
CA PRO A 233 -9.47 -7.29 10.17
C PRO A 233 -8.24 -6.87 9.38
N GLY A 234 -8.05 -7.43 8.20
CA GLY A 234 -6.97 -7.10 7.29
C GLY A 234 -6.24 -8.31 6.76
N LEU A 235 -5.40 -8.09 5.77
CA LEU A 235 -4.42 -9.07 5.29
C LEU A 235 -3.18 -9.06 6.20
N TYR A 236 -2.30 -10.04 6.04
CA TYR A 236 -1.06 -10.16 6.83
C TYR A 236 0.10 -10.75 6.02
N TRP A 237 -0.02 -10.77 4.71
CA TRP A 237 1.03 -11.30 3.82
C TRP A 237 2.34 -10.50 3.88
N GLY A 238 2.28 -9.23 4.25
CA GLY A 238 3.43 -8.32 4.42
C GLY A 238 3.78 -8.02 5.87
N GLY A 239 3.21 -8.79 6.82
CA GLY A 239 3.33 -8.56 8.25
C GLY A 239 2.15 -7.79 8.85
N PHE A 240 2.38 -7.07 9.93
CA PHE A 240 1.40 -6.27 10.65
C PHE A 240 1.83 -4.82 10.68
N ILE A 241 0.87 -3.90 10.56
CA ILE A 241 1.15 -2.46 10.54
C ILE A 241 0.31 -1.76 11.59
N ASP A 242 0.96 -1.09 12.52
CA ASP A 242 0.31 -0.18 13.47
C ASP A 242 0.71 1.29 13.18
N THR A 243 0.17 2.20 13.92
CA THR A 243 0.45 3.64 13.84
C THR A 243 1.93 3.96 14.11
N GLU A 244 2.55 3.22 15.03
CA GLU A 244 3.97 3.38 15.36
C GLU A 244 4.88 2.97 14.20
N ASP A 245 4.51 1.97 13.40
CA ASP A 245 5.28 1.55 12.24
C ASP A 245 5.34 2.67 11.18
N ALA A 246 4.20 3.30 10.91
CA ALA A 246 4.14 4.43 9.99
C ALA A 246 4.89 5.68 10.54
N PHE A 247 4.77 5.94 11.84
CA PHE A 247 5.48 7.04 12.52
C PHE A 247 7.01 6.82 12.51
N SER A 248 7.45 5.58 12.72
CA SER A 248 8.86 5.22 12.91
C SER A 248 9.64 5.09 11.60
N PHE A 249 9.03 5.34 10.46
CA PHE A 249 9.70 5.29 9.17
C PHE A 249 10.81 6.33 9.04
N VAL A 250 11.96 5.93 8.48
CA VAL A 250 13.11 6.80 8.23
C VAL A 250 13.42 6.82 6.74
N PRO A 251 12.96 7.84 5.98
CA PRO A 251 13.04 7.83 4.51
C PRO A 251 14.46 7.81 3.96
N TYR A 252 15.44 8.28 4.74
CA TYR A 252 16.84 8.35 4.33
C TYR A 252 17.73 7.29 4.99
N ASP A 253 17.12 6.40 5.82
CA ASP A 253 17.74 5.16 6.30
C ASP A 253 16.67 4.07 6.47
N LEU A 254 16.28 3.43 5.36
CA LEU A 254 15.27 2.37 5.36
C LEU A 254 15.62 1.21 6.27
N PHE A 255 16.90 0.95 6.47
CA PHE A 255 17.38 -0.15 7.33
C PHE A 255 17.12 0.11 8.83
N GLN A 256 17.02 1.37 9.22
CA GLN A 256 16.60 1.72 10.59
C GLN A 256 15.10 1.46 10.81
N SER A 257 14.29 1.58 9.74
CA SER A 257 12.83 1.37 9.81
C SER A 257 12.42 -0.10 9.66
N THR A 258 13.19 -0.88 8.91
CA THR A 258 12.87 -2.28 8.58
C THR A 258 13.38 -3.19 9.67
N LYS A 259 12.52 -3.51 10.65
CA LYS A 259 12.91 -4.25 11.86
C LYS A 259 12.64 -5.74 11.78
N THR A 260 11.60 -6.15 11.03
CA THR A 260 11.19 -7.55 10.89
C THR A 260 10.85 -7.87 9.45
N ASP A 261 10.93 -9.16 9.09
CA ASP A 261 10.33 -9.66 7.86
C ASP A 261 8.80 -9.82 7.98
N ASP A 262 8.17 -10.31 6.92
CA ASP A 262 6.73 -10.57 6.83
C ASP A 262 6.24 -11.65 7.81
N MET A 263 7.14 -12.52 8.29
CA MET A 263 6.85 -13.55 9.30
C MET A 263 7.10 -13.08 10.73
N GLY A 264 7.64 -11.87 10.92
CA GLY A 264 7.98 -11.28 12.21
C GLY A 264 9.35 -11.68 12.76
N HIS A 265 10.24 -12.28 11.95
CA HIS A 265 11.60 -12.51 12.35
C HIS A 265 12.37 -11.19 12.39
N VAL A 266 13.05 -10.94 13.50
CA VAL A 266 13.83 -9.71 13.69
C VAL A 266 15.10 -9.76 12.86
N PHE A 267 15.35 -8.73 12.09
CA PHE A 267 16.58 -8.59 11.31
C PHE A 267 17.78 -8.27 12.20
N ASP A 268 18.91 -8.89 11.91
CA ASP A 268 20.24 -8.44 12.31
C ASP A 268 20.79 -7.50 11.23
N PRO A 269 20.81 -6.17 11.43
CA PRO A 269 21.19 -5.23 10.38
C PRO A 269 22.60 -5.45 9.82
N ALA A 270 23.52 -5.95 10.65
CA ALA A 270 24.91 -6.19 10.24
C ALA A 270 25.03 -7.39 9.29
N LYS A 271 24.15 -8.38 9.45
CA LYS A 271 24.12 -9.60 8.67
C LYS A 271 23.15 -9.53 7.50
N ASP A 272 21.89 -9.19 7.79
CA ASP A 272 20.78 -9.33 6.84
C ASP A 272 20.78 -8.21 5.80
N PHE A 273 21.35 -7.05 6.11
CA PHE A 273 21.52 -5.93 5.18
C PHE A 273 22.96 -5.74 4.70
N ALA A 274 23.83 -6.75 4.93
CA ALA A 274 25.19 -6.73 4.42
C ALA A 274 25.19 -6.75 2.87
N GLY A 275 25.89 -5.78 2.26
CA GLY A 275 25.98 -5.68 0.79
C GLY A 275 24.78 -5.01 0.11
N MET A 276 23.72 -4.66 0.85
CA MET A 276 22.61 -3.86 0.30
C MET A 276 23.05 -2.42 0.01
N GLU A 277 22.47 -1.85 -1.04
CA GLU A 277 22.82 -0.51 -1.51
C GLU A 277 22.35 0.57 -0.52
N ARG A 278 23.22 1.51 -0.20
CA ARG A 278 22.92 2.63 0.67
C ARG A 278 22.58 3.88 -0.15
N LEU A 279 21.74 4.73 0.42
CA LEU A 279 21.36 5.98 -0.24
C LEU A 279 22.55 6.93 -0.37
N THR A 280 22.86 7.30 -1.58
CA THR A 280 23.91 8.30 -1.87
C THR A 280 23.39 9.73 -1.65
N PRO A 281 24.27 10.74 -1.47
CA PRO A 281 23.86 12.15 -1.42
C PRO A 281 23.11 12.61 -2.69
N ALA A 282 23.41 12.02 -3.85
CA ALA A 282 22.66 12.26 -5.09
C ALA A 282 21.29 11.61 -5.03
N GLY A 283 21.21 10.34 -4.63
CA GLY A 283 19.96 9.61 -4.47
C GLY A 283 19.03 10.23 -3.43
N LYS A 284 19.56 10.82 -2.35
CA LYS A 284 18.75 11.53 -1.34
C LYS A 284 17.88 12.63 -1.97
N ARG A 285 18.37 13.34 -2.98
CA ARG A 285 17.61 14.38 -3.70
C ARG A 285 16.49 13.80 -4.59
N ASN A 286 16.58 12.52 -4.88
CA ASN A 286 15.61 11.79 -5.70
C ASN A 286 14.51 11.11 -4.86
N ILE A 287 14.52 11.21 -3.54
CA ILE A 287 13.37 10.81 -2.72
C ILE A 287 12.29 11.91 -2.87
N ALA A 288 11.29 11.62 -3.71
CA ALA A 288 10.25 12.60 -4.08
C ALA A 288 9.14 12.68 -3.04
N GLY A 289 8.88 11.59 -2.32
CA GLY A 289 7.83 11.58 -1.30
C GLY A 289 7.54 10.20 -0.72
N LEU A 290 6.45 10.14 0.04
CA LEU A 290 5.93 8.94 0.67
C LEU A 290 4.48 8.73 0.23
N GLN A 291 4.03 7.48 0.15
CA GLN A 291 2.62 7.14 -0.05
C GLN A 291 2.22 5.95 0.82
N ALA A 292 1.03 6.00 1.40
CA ALA A 292 0.41 4.87 2.08
C ALA A 292 -0.67 4.24 1.19
N GLN A 293 -0.73 2.92 1.17
CA GLN A 293 -1.69 2.13 0.41
C GLN A 293 -2.85 1.67 1.29
N LEU A 294 -4.02 1.55 0.68
CA LEU A 294 -5.21 0.99 1.30
C LEU A 294 -5.99 0.20 0.25
N TRP A 295 -5.61 -1.07 0.07
CA TRP A 295 -6.26 -1.96 -0.87
C TRP A 295 -7.61 -2.43 -0.32
N SER A 296 -8.55 -2.71 -1.20
CA SER A 296 -9.97 -2.84 -0.82
C SER A 296 -10.50 -4.27 -0.75
N GLU A 297 -9.65 -5.29 -0.90
CA GLU A 297 -10.05 -6.71 -1.00
C GLU A 297 -10.91 -7.15 0.20
N THR A 298 -10.61 -6.64 1.38
CA THR A 298 -11.31 -7.02 2.62
C THR A 298 -12.21 -5.92 3.17
N ILE A 299 -12.24 -4.72 2.58
CA ILE A 299 -13.00 -3.57 3.09
C ILE A 299 -14.49 -3.72 2.75
N LYS A 300 -15.32 -3.73 3.79
CA LYS A 300 -16.77 -3.83 3.70
C LYS A 300 -17.45 -2.60 4.31
N GLY A 301 -17.45 -1.50 3.55
CA GLY A 301 -18.12 -0.27 3.95
C GLY A 301 -17.27 0.70 4.75
N ARG A 302 -17.87 1.83 5.11
CA ARG A 302 -17.21 3.01 5.68
C ARG A 302 -16.53 2.72 7.01
N ASP A 303 -17.21 2.04 7.92
CA ASP A 303 -16.69 1.81 9.27
C ASP A 303 -15.40 0.99 9.25
N MET A 304 -15.33 -0.01 8.36
CA MET A 304 -14.15 -0.83 8.19
C MET A 304 -13.02 -0.07 7.49
N LEU A 305 -13.35 0.77 6.49
CA LEU A 305 -12.41 1.67 5.86
C LEU A 305 -11.75 2.58 6.90
N GLU A 306 -12.55 3.26 7.72
CA GLU A 306 -12.06 4.17 8.75
C GLU A 306 -11.21 3.46 9.81
N TYR A 307 -11.60 2.24 10.19
CA TYR A 307 -10.84 1.41 11.11
C TYR A 307 -9.44 1.06 10.58
N TYR A 308 -9.31 0.74 9.29
CA TYR A 308 -8.03 0.35 8.71
C TYR A 308 -7.01 1.48 8.69
N TYR A 309 -7.42 2.68 8.27
CA TYR A 309 -6.46 3.77 8.10
C TYR A 309 -6.34 4.72 9.31
N LEU A 310 -7.29 4.70 10.25
CA LEU A 310 -7.22 5.55 11.45
C LEU A 310 -6.91 4.71 12.70
N PRO A 311 -5.85 5.05 13.46
CA PRO A 311 -4.99 6.23 13.38
C PRO A 311 -3.68 6.05 12.61
N LYS A 312 -3.46 5.02 11.80
CA LYS A 312 -2.23 4.84 11.00
C LYS A 312 -1.91 6.09 10.16
N LEU A 313 -2.94 6.71 9.57
CA LEU A 313 -2.80 7.91 8.76
C LEU A 313 -2.15 9.07 9.53
N GLN A 314 -2.39 9.22 10.83
CA GLN A 314 -1.76 10.26 11.63
C GLN A 314 -0.25 10.01 11.80
N GLY A 315 0.17 8.76 11.99
CA GLY A 315 1.58 8.38 12.03
C GLY A 315 2.27 8.66 10.70
N PHE A 316 1.62 8.29 9.59
CA PHE A 316 2.09 8.59 8.24
C PHE A 316 2.17 10.10 7.98
N ALA A 317 1.14 10.87 8.32
CA ALA A 317 1.12 12.30 8.12
C ALA A 317 2.24 13.00 8.89
N GLN A 318 2.49 12.59 10.14
CA GLN A 318 3.63 13.10 10.92
C GLN A 318 4.95 12.90 10.17
N ARG A 319 5.15 11.71 9.60
CA ARG A 319 6.37 11.38 8.86
C ARG A 319 6.45 12.14 7.53
N ALA A 320 5.38 12.21 6.76
CA ALA A 320 5.35 12.89 5.48
C ALA A 320 5.64 14.39 5.59
N TRP A 321 5.13 15.04 6.64
CA TRP A 321 5.36 16.48 6.88
C TRP A 321 6.71 16.78 7.51
N GLN A 322 7.22 15.92 8.38
CA GLN A 322 8.50 16.15 9.08
C GLN A 322 9.70 15.72 8.22
N GLY A 323 9.51 14.75 7.31
CA GLY A 323 10.61 14.14 6.55
C GLY A 323 11.55 13.33 7.45
N GLU A 324 12.84 13.69 7.49
CA GLU A 324 13.82 13.01 8.33
C GLU A 324 13.53 13.26 9.82
N PRO A 325 13.34 12.21 10.63
CA PRO A 325 13.11 12.38 12.05
C PRO A 325 14.38 12.82 12.77
N THR A 326 14.23 13.62 13.83
CA THR A 326 15.36 14.16 14.60
C THR A 326 16.20 13.07 15.29
N TRP A 327 15.63 11.89 15.48
CA TRP A 327 16.29 10.71 16.05
C TRP A 327 16.91 9.77 15.01
N SER A 328 16.85 10.13 13.70
CA SER A 328 17.52 9.37 12.64
C SER A 328 19.01 9.19 12.97
N GLY A 329 19.51 7.96 12.85
CA GLY A 329 20.88 7.61 13.20
C GLY A 329 21.20 7.62 14.71
N GLN A 330 20.20 7.80 15.58
CA GLN A 330 20.32 7.72 17.02
C GLN A 330 19.82 6.38 17.57
N ASP A 331 19.89 6.20 18.89
CA ASP A 331 19.40 5.04 19.59
C ASP A 331 17.86 4.99 19.68
N ASP A 332 17.34 3.83 20.05
CA ASP A 332 15.89 3.60 20.16
C ASP A 332 15.24 4.43 21.28
N ALA A 333 15.99 4.87 22.28
CA ALA A 333 15.47 5.72 23.37
C ALA A 333 15.02 7.09 22.86
N ALA A 334 15.76 7.69 21.92
CA ALA A 334 15.36 8.95 21.29
C ALA A 334 14.08 8.80 20.45
N ARG A 335 13.95 7.69 19.71
CA ARG A 335 12.74 7.34 18.96
C ARG A 335 11.54 7.16 19.89
N LEU A 336 11.70 6.40 20.97
CA LEU A 336 10.64 6.16 21.96
C LEU A 336 10.19 7.45 22.66
N ALA A 337 11.12 8.36 22.97
CA ALA A 337 10.77 9.66 23.53
C ALA A 337 9.95 10.50 22.57
N ASP A 338 10.26 10.47 21.26
CA ASP A 338 9.48 11.18 20.24
C ASP A 338 8.10 10.52 20.01
N TRP A 339 8.07 9.19 19.96
CA TRP A 339 6.80 8.43 19.92
C TRP A 339 5.91 8.76 21.11
N SER A 340 6.48 8.84 22.33
CA SER A 340 5.71 9.22 23.52
C SER A 340 5.06 10.60 23.37
N ARG A 341 5.78 11.60 22.86
CA ARG A 341 5.21 12.94 22.62
C ARG A 341 4.11 12.91 21.55
N PHE A 342 4.37 12.21 20.45
CA PHE A 342 3.39 12.07 19.37
C PHE A 342 2.13 11.34 19.84
N SER A 343 2.27 10.18 20.51
CA SER A 343 1.15 9.37 20.98
C SER A 343 0.30 10.11 22.01
N HIS A 344 0.88 10.96 22.85
CA HIS A 344 0.12 11.84 23.74
C HIS A 344 -0.69 12.89 22.96
N THR A 345 -0.09 13.54 21.97
CA THR A 345 -0.80 14.50 21.13
C THR A 345 -1.92 13.83 20.34
N LEU A 346 -1.64 12.67 19.75
CA LEU A 346 -2.63 11.86 19.05
C LEU A 346 -3.82 11.53 19.95
N ALA A 347 -3.54 11.00 21.13
CA ALA A 347 -4.54 10.50 22.07
C ALA A 347 -5.38 11.60 22.72
N LEU A 348 -4.76 12.70 23.12
CA LEU A 348 -5.42 13.75 23.92
C LEU A 348 -6.03 14.87 23.04
N LYS A 349 -5.65 14.93 21.75
CA LYS A 349 -6.12 15.98 20.85
C LYS A 349 -6.78 15.41 19.58
N GLU A 350 -6.12 14.56 18.83
CA GLU A 350 -6.60 14.18 17.51
C GLU A 350 -7.67 13.08 17.57
N LEU A 351 -7.54 12.07 18.45
CA LEU A 351 -8.59 11.06 18.61
C LEU A 351 -9.90 11.62 19.14
N PRO A 352 -9.93 12.52 20.17
CA PRO A 352 -11.14 13.25 20.56
C PRO A 352 -11.72 14.09 19.43
N ARG A 353 -10.85 14.74 18.61
CA ARG A 353 -11.30 15.46 17.43
C ARG A 353 -11.99 14.53 16.42
N LEU A 354 -11.40 13.38 16.10
CA LEU A 354 -11.99 12.37 15.22
C LEU A 354 -13.31 11.82 15.79
N THR A 355 -13.43 11.67 17.11
CA THR A 355 -14.67 11.26 17.78
C THR A 355 -15.82 12.23 17.53
N ASN A 356 -15.54 13.53 17.32
CA ASN A 356 -16.54 14.57 17.25
C ASN A 356 -16.72 15.19 15.86
N LEU A 357 -15.73 15.07 14.96
CA LEU A 357 -15.75 15.64 13.62
C LEU A 357 -16.73 14.86 12.71
N SER A 358 -17.59 15.55 11.97
CA SER A 358 -18.48 14.99 10.94
C SER A 358 -19.34 13.81 11.40
N GLY A 359 -19.78 13.82 12.65
CA GLY A 359 -20.56 12.73 13.25
C GLY A 359 -19.74 11.61 13.88
N GLY A 360 -18.43 11.71 13.84
CA GLY A 360 -17.47 10.76 14.38
C GLY A 360 -16.92 9.80 13.34
N TYR A 361 -15.66 9.41 13.55
CA TYR A 361 -14.95 8.41 12.74
C TYR A 361 -14.75 7.12 13.54
N ASN A 362 -14.82 5.98 12.87
CA ASN A 362 -14.60 4.67 13.46
C ASN A 362 -13.10 4.30 13.51
N TYR A 363 -12.26 5.17 14.11
CA TYR A 363 -10.84 4.84 14.29
C TYR A 363 -10.64 3.64 15.22
N ARG A 364 -9.57 2.88 15.04
CA ARG A 364 -9.23 1.75 15.91
C ARG A 364 -8.93 2.22 17.34
N ILE A 365 -9.56 1.56 18.30
CA ILE A 365 -9.22 1.66 19.72
C ILE A 365 -8.45 0.38 20.09
N PRO A 366 -7.15 0.46 20.46
CA PRO A 366 -6.38 -0.73 20.76
C PRO A 366 -6.87 -1.40 22.05
N PRO A 367 -6.81 -2.74 22.13
CA PRO A 367 -7.08 -3.45 23.38
C PRO A 367 -6.04 -3.08 24.44
N PRO A 368 -6.39 -3.10 25.73
CA PRO A 368 -5.44 -2.86 26.81
C PRO A 368 -4.46 -4.03 26.97
N GLY A 369 -3.23 -3.74 27.37
CA GLY A 369 -2.34 -4.75 27.91
C GLY A 369 -2.81 -5.18 29.32
N ILE A 370 -2.72 -6.49 29.62
CA ILE A 370 -3.03 -7.05 30.94
C ILE A 370 -1.90 -8.01 31.31
N VAL A 371 -1.35 -7.83 32.50
CA VAL A 371 -0.35 -8.76 33.08
C VAL A 371 -0.72 -9.12 34.52
N SER A 372 -0.34 -10.30 34.96
CA SER A 372 -0.46 -10.73 36.35
C SER A 372 0.92 -11.11 36.88
N GLU A 373 1.43 -10.33 37.80
CA GLU A 373 2.74 -10.52 38.42
C GLU A 373 2.62 -10.45 39.93
N ASN A 374 3.23 -11.40 40.63
CA ASN A 374 3.21 -11.46 42.11
C ASN A 374 1.81 -11.38 42.75
N GLY A 375 0.78 -11.89 42.04
CA GLY A 375 -0.62 -11.85 42.50
C GLY A 375 -1.32 -10.51 42.27
N GLN A 376 -0.66 -9.57 41.61
CA GLN A 376 -1.26 -8.30 41.21
C GLN A 376 -1.57 -8.28 39.70
N ILE A 377 -2.69 -7.71 39.34
CA ILE A 377 -3.13 -7.50 37.98
C ILE A 377 -2.88 -6.05 37.62
N SER A 378 -2.05 -5.83 36.60
CA SER A 378 -1.73 -4.51 36.06
C SER A 378 -2.22 -4.39 34.64
N MET A 379 -2.71 -3.20 34.26
CA MET A 379 -3.21 -2.91 32.92
C MET A 379 -2.63 -1.59 32.42
N ASN A 380 -2.45 -1.51 31.10
CA ASN A 380 -2.05 -0.28 30.43
C ASN A 380 -2.78 -0.13 29.09
N THR A 381 -2.69 1.04 28.48
CA THR A 381 -3.20 1.33 27.15
C THR A 381 -2.10 1.92 26.25
N ALA A 382 -2.14 1.62 24.97
CA ALA A 382 -1.19 2.16 23.99
C ALA A 382 -1.28 3.69 23.86
N TYR A 383 -2.45 4.26 24.12
CA TYR A 383 -2.68 5.71 24.06
C TYR A 383 -3.26 6.22 25.36
N PRO A 384 -2.71 7.29 25.96
CA PRO A 384 -3.29 7.92 27.15
C PRO A 384 -4.68 8.49 26.83
N GLY A 385 -5.53 8.61 27.85
CA GLY A 385 -6.87 9.20 27.72
C GLY A 385 -7.99 8.20 27.44
N PHE A 386 -7.70 6.97 27.01
CA PHE A 386 -8.70 5.91 27.03
C PHE A 386 -8.93 5.41 28.45
N GLN A 387 -10.20 5.19 28.79
CA GLN A 387 -10.58 4.60 30.05
C GLN A 387 -10.57 3.08 29.93
N ILE A 388 -9.75 2.40 30.73
CA ILE A 388 -9.78 0.94 30.83
C ILE A 388 -10.91 0.53 31.75
N ARG A 389 -11.80 -0.34 31.26
CA ARG A 389 -12.85 -0.98 32.06
C ARG A 389 -12.68 -2.48 32.02
N TYR A 390 -13.02 -3.16 33.10
CA TYR A 390 -12.77 -4.58 33.25
C TYR A 390 -13.91 -5.32 33.96
N THR A 391 -13.91 -6.63 33.78
CA THR A 391 -14.75 -7.62 34.46
C THR A 391 -13.88 -8.73 35.04
N THR A 392 -14.41 -9.43 36.06
CA THR A 392 -13.70 -10.53 36.75
C THR A 392 -14.49 -11.85 36.69
N ASP A 393 -15.60 -11.86 35.96
CA ASP A 393 -16.51 -12.99 35.78
C ASP A 393 -16.47 -13.60 34.36
N GLY A 394 -15.62 -13.05 33.48
CA GLY A 394 -15.47 -13.47 32.09
C GLY A 394 -16.45 -12.86 31.11
N THR A 395 -17.35 -11.98 31.57
CA THR A 395 -18.25 -11.23 30.67
C THR A 395 -17.46 -10.13 29.92
N GLU A 396 -17.97 -9.70 28.77
CA GLU A 396 -17.34 -8.59 28.02
C GLU A 396 -17.53 -7.26 28.80
N PRO A 397 -16.45 -6.46 28.93
CA PRO A 397 -16.54 -5.14 29.55
C PRO A 397 -17.47 -4.22 28.77
N THR A 398 -18.29 -3.45 29.48
CA THR A 398 -19.18 -2.44 28.93
C THR A 398 -18.85 -1.05 29.49
N SER A 399 -19.50 -0.01 28.99
CA SER A 399 -19.36 1.36 29.52
C SER A 399 -19.81 1.51 30.97
N SER A 400 -20.48 0.51 31.56
CA SER A 400 -20.89 0.45 32.97
C SER A 400 -20.01 -0.45 33.84
N SER A 401 -19.06 -1.19 33.23
CA SER A 401 -18.11 -2.06 33.99
C SER A 401 -17.16 -1.25 34.86
N ALA A 402 -16.53 -1.91 35.84
CA ALA A 402 -15.56 -1.31 36.74
C ALA A 402 -14.42 -0.59 36.00
N VAL A 403 -14.05 0.57 36.48
CA VAL A 403 -12.94 1.36 35.91
C VAL A 403 -11.65 0.91 36.57
N TYR A 404 -10.63 0.66 35.75
CA TYR A 404 -9.28 0.40 36.23
C TYR A 404 -8.61 1.70 36.67
N SER A 405 -8.19 1.77 37.93
CA SER A 405 -7.54 2.95 38.53
C SER A 405 -6.10 2.67 39.01
N GLY A 406 -5.66 1.44 38.93
CA GLY A 406 -4.33 1.00 39.33
C GLY A 406 -4.25 -0.50 39.62
N PRO A 407 -3.06 -1.05 39.87
CA PRO A 407 -2.86 -2.46 40.17
C PRO A 407 -3.77 -2.96 41.28
N PHE A 408 -4.35 -4.15 41.13
CA PHE A 408 -5.24 -4.76 42.12
C PHE A 408 -5.00 -6.26 42.24
N SER A 409 -5.33 -6.81 43.42
CA SER A 409 -5.36 -8.25 43.63
C SER A 409 -6.80 -8.76 43.57
N ALA A 410 -7.00 -9.89 42.91
CA ALA A 410 -8.30 -10.55 42.85
C ALA A 410 -8.13 -12.07 42.85
N ASP A 411 -8.92 -12.77 43.68
CA ASP A 411 -9.03 -14.24 43.67
C ASP A 411 -10.10 -14.63 42.62
N VAL A 412 -9.71 -14.53 41.37
CA VAL A 412 -10.58 -14.79 40.21
C VAL A 412 -9.85 -15.65 39.17
N ARG A 413 -10.61 -16.34 38.31
CA ARG A 413 -10.03 -17.20 37.26
C ARG A 413 -9.77 -16.48 35.97
N VAL A 414 -10.45 -15.37 35.73
CA VAL A 414 -10.39 -14.64 34.45
C VAL A 414 -10.59 -13.17 34.72
N VAL A 415 -9.84 -12.36 33.99
CA VAL A 415 -10.07 -10.93 33.89
C VAL A 415 -10.15 -10.57 32.41
N LYS A 416 -11.18 -9.83 32.04
CA LYS A 416 -11.33 -9.20 30.73
C LYS A 416 -11.31 -7.69 30.87
N ALA A 417 -10.64 -7.00 29.94
CA ALA A 417 -10.61 -5.54 29.94
C ALA A 417 -10.68 -5.00 28.52
N ALA A 418 -11.28 -3.81 28.36
CA ALA A 418 -11.34 -3.08 27.10
C ALA A 418 -11.07 -1.59 27.33
N CYS A 419 -10.51 -0.92 26.33
CA CYS A 419 -10.35 0.52 26.29
C CYS A 419 -11.61 1.18 25.74
N PHE A 420 -12.03 2.29 26.35
CA PHE A 420 -13.20 3.08 25.98
C PHE A 420 -12.84 4.53 25.73
N ASN A 421 -13.38 5.12 24.67
CA ASN A 421 -13.29 6.56 24.45
C ASN A 421 -14.35 7.33 25.26
N GLU A 422 -14.34 8.65 25.19
CA GLU A 422 -15.24 9.54 25.92
C GLU A 422 -16.75 9.38 25.56
N LYS A 423 -17.06 8.78 24.40
CA LYS A 423 -18.43 8.44 24.00
C LYS A 423 -18.84 7.02 24.36
N GLY A 424 -17.99 6.28 25.08
CA GLY A 424 -18.27 4.91 25.48
C GLY A 424 -18.11 3.86 24.38
N ARG A 425 -17.54 4.20 23.24
CA ARG A 425 -17.16 3.22 22.20
C ARG A 425 -15.87 2.50 22.64
N SER A 426 -15.85 1.18 22.50
CA SER A 426 -14.70 0.34 22.85
C SER A 426 -14.04 -0.30 21.63
N GLY A 427 -12.77 -0.68 21.79
CA GLY A 427 -12.10 -1.66 20.96
C GLY A 427 -12.32 -3.10 21.42
N PHE A 428 -11.52 -4.03 20.89
CA PHE A 428 -11.51 -5.41 21.35
C PHE A 428 -11.07 -5.51 22.81
N SER A 429 -11.58 -6.53 23.51
CA SER A 429 -11.16 -6.83 24.86
C SER A 429 -9.90 -7.71 24.87
N SER A 430 -9.06 -7.50 25.86
CA SER A 430 -8.00 -8.44 26.26
C SER A 430 -8.48 -9.35 27.37
N THR A 431 -7.99 -10.58 27.39
CA THR A 431 -8.36 -11.57 28.41
C THR A 431 -7.10 -12.22 28.98
N ILE A 432 -7.05 -12.31 30.32
CA ILE A 432 -6.03 -13.11 31.02
C ILE A 432 -6.72 -14.21 31.84
N HIS A 433 -6.21 -15.43 31.73
CA HIS A 433 -6.63 -16.55 32.58
C HIS A 433 -5.62 -16.73 33.72
N LEU A 434 -6.11 -16.80 34.93
CA LEU A 434 -5.29 -16.89 36.15
C LEU A 434 -5.36 -18.31 36.69
N SER A 435 -4.19 -18.90 36.99
CA SER A 435 -4.11 -20.18 37.67
C SER A 435 -4.53 -19.98 39.15
N LYS A 436 -5.34 -20.91 39.68
CA LYS A 436 -5.52 -20.96 41.14
C LYS A 436 -4.17 -21.19 41.81
N LYS A 437 -3.84 -20.35 42.80
CA LYS A 437 -2.74 -20.65 43.70
C LYS A 437 -3.05 -21.88 44.54
#